data_ece7a59050c9df6c73545be6071f4a5a
#
_entry.id   ece7a59050c9df6c73545be6071f4a5a
#
_cell.length_a   1.000
_cell.length_b   1.000
_cell.length_c   1.000
_cell.angle_alpha   90.00
_cell.angle_beta   90.00
_cell.angle_gamma   90.00
#
_symmetry.space_group_name_H-M   'P 1'
#
loop_
_entity.id
_entity.type
_entity.pdbx_description
1 polymer ?
#
loop_
_entity_poly.entity_id
_entity_poly.type
_entity_poly.pdbx_seq_one_letter_code
_entity_poly.pdbx_strand_id
1 'polypeptide(L)'
;RSSAASDVYKRQKKLIAGNWKMNGLLEDGVALAKGVAQEVKAFGKSDCEFLVCPPFTLLASVKKALRGAKVALGAQDVHFAEKGAHTGDISPLMLKDLGCSYVIVGHSERRADHFETDELVCKKAVAAHAAGLKAVICIGETEAQRDAGKTIEVCSSQILGSVPEDSTAADTVIAYEPVWAIGTGKTATPAQAQEIHAFIRSAVAEKYGKEIAENCSILYGGSCKPSNAKELFANPDVDGGLIGGAALKVADFKGIIDAFN
;
A
#
# COMPACT_ATOMS: atom_id res chain seq x y z
N ARG A 1 -25.00 -37.36 12.19
CA ARG A 1 -25.25 -35.92 11.99
C ARG A 1 -23.90 -35.25 11.93
N SER A 2 -23.46 -35.02 10.72
CA SER A 2 -22.23 -34.26 10.40
C SER A 2 -22.52 -32.79 10.69
N SER A 3 -21.87 -32.20 11.69
CA SER A 3 -21.76 -30.77 11.83
C SER A 3 -20.72 -30.31 10.83
N ALA A 4 -21.15 -29.74 9.70
CA ALA A 4 -20.30 -28.95 8.86
C ALA A 4 -19.81 -27.77 9.73
N ALA A 5 -18.54 -27.83 10.12
CA ALA A 5 -17.84 -26.66 10.62
C ALA A 5 -17.90 -25.64 9.47
N SER A 6 -18.60 -24.54 9.70
CA SER A 6 -18.53 -23.39 8.84
C SER A 6 -17.08 -22.91 8.87
N ASP A 7 -16.32 -23.18 7.82
CA ASP A 7 -15.08 -22.50 7.53
C ASP A 7 -15.42 -21.01 7.43
N VAL A 8 -15.25 -20.32 8.54
CA VAL A 8 -15.21 -18.85 8.54
C VAL A 8 -13.90 -18.51 7.84
N TYR A 9 -13.94 -18.41 6.52
CA TYR A 9 -12.89 -17.77 5.74
C TYR A 9 -12.68 -16.39 6.38
N LYS A 10 -11.59 -16.22 7.11
CA LYS A 10 -11.12 -14.91 7.51
C LYS A 10 -10.78 -14.17 6.21
N ARG A 11 -11.68 -13.32 5.77
CA ARG A 11 -11.46 -12.47 4.59
C ARG A 11 -10.23 -11.62 4.84
N GLN A 12 -9.30 -11.64 3.88
CA GLN A 12 -8.19 -10.69 3.82
C GLN A 12 -8.74 -9.27 4.01
N LYS A 13 -8.07 -8.45 4.81
CA LYS A 13 -8.49 -7.07 5.00
C LYS A 13 -8.32 -6.31 3.70
N LYS A 14 -9.38 -5.79 3.15
CA LYS A 14 -9.33 -4.93 1.98
C LYS A 14 -8.77 -3.57 2.39
N LEU A 15 -7.90 -2.98 1.56
CA LEU A 15 -7.25 -1.69 1.83
C LEU A 15 -7.20 -0.84 0.56
N ILE A 16 -7.71 0.39 0.64
CA ILE A 16 -7.51 1.42 -0.37
C ILE A 16 -6.58 2.48 0.22
N ALA A 17 -5.38 2.56 -0.32
CA ALA A 17 -4.35 3.50 0.10
C ALA A 17 -4.11 4.56 -0.98
N GLY A 18 -4.32 5.82 -0.65
CA GLY A 18 -4.02 6.96 -1.52
C GLY A 18 -2.60 7.45 -1.30
N ASN A 19 -1.69 7.15 -2.23
CA ASN A 19 -0.36 7.73 -2.25
C ASN A 19 -0.41 9.07 -3.02
N TRP A 20 -0.31 10.17 -2.29
CA TRP A 20 -0.37 11.51 -2.90
C TRP A 20 0.93 11.90 -3.60
N LYS A 21 1.99 11.09 -3.41
CA LYS A 21 3.33 11.37 -3.96
C LYS A 21 3.78 12.79 -3.58
N MET A 22 4.54 13.46 -4.43
CA MET A 22 5.04 14.83 -4.20
C MET A 22 4.01 15.85 -4.75
N ASN A 23 2.80 15.89 -4.15
CA ASN A 23 1.74 16.79 -4.58
C ASN A 23 1.03 17.46 -3.39
N GLY A 24 0.51 18.66 -3.64
CA GLY A 24 -0.32 19.43 -2.74
C GLY A 24 0.45 20.43 -1.88
N LEU A 25 -0.05 21.65 -1.84
CA LEU A 25 0.29 22.65 -0.85
C LEU A 25 -0.60 22.47 0.39
N LEU A 26 -0.36 23.26 1.42
CA LEU A 26 -1.05 23.10 2.71
C LEU A 26 -2.58 23.13 2.58
N GLU A 27 -3.11 24.14 1.88
CA GLU A 27 -4.56 24.30 1.71
C GLU A 27 -5.17 23.21 0.86
N ASP A 28 -4.51 22.85 -0.23
CA ASP A 28 -4.96 21.78 -1.15
C ASP A 28 -5.00 20.42 -0.43
N GLY A 29 -3.93 20.10 0.32
CA GLY A 29 -3.85 18.85 1.08
C GLY A 29 -4.91 18.75 2.18
N VAL A 30 -5.19 19.85 2.88
CA VAL A 30 -6.26 19.91 3.88
C VAL A 30 -7.63 19.77 3.23
N ALA A 31 -7.86 20.43 2.09
CA ALA A 31 -9.13 20.33 1.36
C ALA A 31 -9.37 18.91 0.85
N LEU A 32 -8.35 18.29 0.24
CA LEU A 32 -8.41 16.91 -0.24
C LEU A 32 -8.69 15.94 0.92
N ALA A 33 -8.00 16.07 2.05
CA ALA A 33 -8.21 15.23 3.23
C ALA A 33 -9.64 15.33 3.78
N LYS A 34 -10.20 16.55 3.85
CA LYS A 34 -11.58 16.77 4.28
C LYS A 34 -12.58 16.11 3.32
N GLY A 35 -12.36 16.25 2.02
CA GLY A 35 -13.19 15.62 1.00
C GLY A 35 -13.17 14.09 1.13
N VAL A 36 -11.99 13.47 1.23
CA VAL A 36 -11.87 12.03 1.44
C VAL A 36 -12.56 11.59 2.74
N ALA A 37 -12.37 12.34 3.83
CA ALA A 37 -13.02 12.06 5.11
C ALA A 37 -14.56 12.08 5.01
N GLN A 38 -15.12 12.99 4.23
CA GLN A 38 -16.57 13.08 3.99
C GLN A 38 -17.08 11.87 3.20
N GLU A 39 -16.40 11.49 2.12
CA GLU A 39 -16.78 10.34 1.30
C GLU A 39 -16.71 9.03 2.08
N VAL A 40 -15.66 8.82 2.87
CA VAL A 40 -15.53 7.62 3.72
C VAL A 40 -16.60 7.58 4.81
N LYS A 41 -17.00 8.71 5.37
CA LYS A 41 -18.14 8.78 6.30
C LYS A 41 -19.46 8.43 5.61
N ALA A 42 -19.66 8.91 4.39
CA ALA A 42 -20.86 8.64 3.59
C ALA A 42 -20.92 7.16 3.16
N PHE A 43 -19.79 6.53 2.88
CA PHE A 43 -19.68 5.12 2.54
C PHE A 43 -20.15 4.20 3.69
N GLY A 44 -19.97 4.62 4.93
CA GLY A 44 -20.53 3.95 6.09
C GLY A 44 -19.70 2.79 6.64
N LYS A 45 -20.37 1.70 7.05
CA LYS A 45 -19.68 0.51 7.57
C LYS A 45 -19.14 -0.34 6.43
N SER A 46 -17.85 -0.65 6.49
CA SER A 46 -17.17 -1.48 5.52
C SER A 46 -16.07 -2.29 6.22
N ASP A 47 -15.79 -3.48 5.66
CA ASP A 47 -14.61 -4.27 6.01
C ASP A 47 -13.35 -3.76 5.28
N CYS A 48 -13.49 -2.74 4.41
CA CYS A 48 -12.38 -2.08 3.75
C CYS A 48 -11.79 -0.98 4.63
N GLU A 49 -10.48 -0.96 4.77
CA GLU A 49 -9.72 0.10 5.42
C GLU A 49 -9.32 1.17 4.39
N PHE A 50 -9.35 2.43 4.79
CA PHE A 50 -8.99 3.57 3.94
C PHE A 50 -7.78 4.27 4.52
N LEU A 51 -6.80 4.57 3.66
CA LEU A 51 -5.51 5.16 4.03
C LEU A 51 -5.18 6.30 3.07
N VAL A 52 -4.61 7.38 3.61
CA VAL A 52 -3.97 8.43 2.80
C VAL A 52 -2.53 8.64 3.26
N CYS A 53 -1.64 8.76 2.29
CA CYS A 53 -0.20 8.98 2.49
C CYS A 53 0.20 10.30 1.81
N PRO A 54 0.04 11.44 2.49
CA PRO A 54 0.46 12.75 1.98
C PRO A 54 1.99 12.94 2.13
N PRO A 55 2.59 13.96 1.49
CA PRO A 55 3.95 14.41 1.79
C PRO A 55 4.16 14.70 3.27
N PHE A 56 5.40 14.54 3.76
CA PHE A 56 5.75 14.77 5.17
C PHE A 56 5.29 16.13 5.70
N THR A 57 5.40 17.18 4.86
CA THR A 57 5.03 18.56 5.18
C THR A 57 3.53 18.74 5.49
N LEU A 58 2.70 17.80 5.09
CA LEU A 58 1.25 17.83 5.25
C LEU A 58 0.72 16.94 6.37
N LEU A 59 1.53 16.01 6.90
CA LEU A 59 1.07 14.97 7.84
C LEU A 59 0.27 15.55 9.03
N ALA A 60 0.82 16.53 9.72
CA ALA A 60 0.17 17.12 10.89
C ALA A 60 -1.18 17.79 10.56
N SER A 61 -1.25 18.48 9.42
CA SER A 61 -2.47 19.19 8.99
C SER A 61 -3.53 18.21 8.45
N VAL A 62 -3.11 17.21 7.70
CA VAL A 62 -3.99 16.13 7.20
C VAL A 62 -4.53 15.33 8.38
N LYS A 63 -3.71 14.98 9.40
CA LYS A 63 -4.19 14.32 10.62
C LYS A 63 -5.34 15.07 11.28
N LYS A 64 -5.23 16.41 11.38
CA LYS A 64 -6.31 17.24 11.93
C LYS A 64 -7.57 17.21 11.05
N ALA A 65 -7.39 17.26 9.73
CA ALA A 65 -8.50 17.25 8.77
C ALA A 65 -9.26 15.91 8.75
N LEU A 66 -8.60 14.79 9.03
CA LEU A 66 -9.18 13.44 9.09
C LEU A 66 -9.91 13.14 10.42
N ARG A 67 -9.90 14.06 11.39
CA ARG A 67 -10.48 13.81 12.72
C ARG A 67 -11.96 13.36 12.62
N GLY A 68 -12.27 12.25 13.27
CA GLY A 68 -13.61 11.70 13.30
C GLY A 68 -14.04 10.96 12.02
N ALA A 69 -13.13 10.73 11.06
CA ALA A 69 -13.31 9.82 9.95
C ALA A 69 -12.50 8.53 10.18
N LYS A 70 -12.98 7.42 9.63
CA LYS A 70 -12.26 6.13 9.64
C LYS A 70 -11.27 6.07 8.47
N VAL A 71 -10.35 7.04 8.42
CA VAL A 71 -9.27 7.10 7.43
C VAL A 71 -7.96 7.09 8.20
N ALA A 72 -7.13 6.11 7.90
CA ALA A 72 -5.78 6.00 8.43
C ALA A 72 -4.85 7.05 7.79
N LEU A 73 -3.83 7.45 8.53
CA LEU A 73 -2.75 8.30 8.03
C LEU A 73 -1.49 7.45 7.86
N GLY A 74 -0.82 7.57 6.73
CA GLY A 74 0.47 6.97 6.44
C GLY A 74 1.48 7.98 5.94
N ALA A 75 2.74 7.59 5.96
CA ALA A 75 3.83 8.34 5.37
C ALA A 75 4.31 7.67 4.07
N GLN A 76 5.08 8.41 3.28
CA GLN A 76 5.56 7.97 1.96
C GLN A 76 6.95 7.33 2.01
N ASP A 77 7.66 7.47 3.13
CA ASP A 77 8.96 6.87 3.41
C ASP A 77 9.30 7.00 4.90
N VAL A 78 10.38 6.34 5.34
CA VAL A 78 10.92 6.40 6.69
C VAL A 78 12.41 6.09 6.68
N HIS A 79 13.17 6.65 7.60
CA HIS A 79 14.54 6.21 7.86
C HIS A 79 14.54 4.99 8.81
N PHE A 80 15.57 4.14 8.74
CA PHE A 80 15.67 2.96 9.61
C PHE A 80 16.21 3.27 11.02
N ALA A 81 16.81 4.44 11.25
CA ALA A 81 17.26 4.85 12.57
C ALA A 81 16.16 5.64 13.31
N GLU A 82 16.06 5.43 14.63
CA GLU A 82 15.09 6.14 15.48
C GLU A 82 15.42 7.62 15.65
N LYS A 83 16.70 7.96 15.62
CA LYS A 83 17.22 9.34 15.76
C LYS A 83 18.71 9.37 15.37
N GLY A 84 19.26 10.54 15.16
CA GLY A 84 20.69 10.70 14.96
C GLY A 84 21.06 11.76 13.93
N ALA A 85 22.30 11.67 13.42
CA ALA A 85 22.87 12.59 12.44
C ALA A 85 22.43 12.22 11.02
N HIS A 86 21.14 12.36 10.76
CA HIS A 86 20.49 12.04 9.49
C HIS A 86 19.69 13.25 9.02
N THR A 87 20.40 14.32 8.64
CA THR A 87 19.78 15.60 8.27
C THR A 87 18.82 15.43 7.09
N GLY A 88 17.55 15.77 7.29
CA GLY A 88 16.50 15.68 6.27
C GLY A 88 15.69 14.40 6.31
N ASP A 89 16.15 13.36 7.01
CA ASP A 89 15.43 12.10 7.17
C ASP A 89 14.34 12.18 8.26
N ILE A 90 13.37 11.31 8.15
CA ILE A 90 12.23 11.21 9.07
C ILE A 90 12.27 9.85 9.77
N SER A 91 12.33 9.87 11.09
CA SER A 91 12.36 8.64 11.89
C SER A 91 10.97 8.01 12.04
N PRO A 92 10.90 6.67 12.30
CA PRO A 92 9.61 6.01 12.53
C PRO A 92 8.90 6.55 13.78
N LEU A 93 9.63 6.99 14.79
CA LEU A 93 9.06 7.59 16.01
C LEU A 93 8.41 8.94 15.73
N MET A 94 9.00 9.78 14.85
CA MET A 94 8.39 11.05 14.42
C MET A 94 7.06 10.80 13.68
N LEU A 95 6.99 9.78 12.84
CA LEU A 95 5.76 9.40 12.14
C LEU A 95 4.69 8.92 13.11
N LYS A 96 5.08 8.11 14.09
CA LYS A 96 4.16 7.61 15.12
C LYS A 96 3.59 8.75 15.96
N ASP A 97 4.42 9.72 16.37
CA ASP A 97 4.01 10.90 17.14
C ASP A 97 2.98 11.75 16.37
N LEU A 98 3.16 11.90 15.05
CA LEU A 98 2.18 12.57 14.18
C LEU A 98 0.88 11.77 13.98
N GLY A 99 0.81 10.54 14.50
CA GLY A 99 -0.35 9.67 14.43
C GLY A 99 -0.49 8.91 13.12
N CYS A 100 0.63 8.67 12.42
CA CYS A 100 0.67 7.69 11.35
C CYS A 100 0.48 6.29 11.91
N SER A 101 -0.19 5.44 11.15
CA SER A 101 -0.34 4.00 11.42
C SER A 101 0.26 3.15 10.31
N TYR A 102 0.62 3.76 9.19
CA TYR A 102 1.24 3.12 8.03
C TYR A 102 2.44 3.91 7.54
N VAL A 103 3.32 3.23 6.81
CA VAL A 103 4.37 3.85 6.00
C VAL A 103 4.61 3.05 4.73
N ILE A 104 4.73 3.73 3.60
CA ILE A 104 5.16 3.14 2.34
C ILE A 104 6.69 3.03 2.38
N VAL A 105 7.23 1.87 1.98
CA VAL A 105 8.67 1.65 1.86
C VAL A 105 8.99 0.95 0.55
N GLY A 106 10.11 1.30 -0.06
CA GLY A 106 10.57 0.71 -1.31
C GLY A 106 9.69 0.99 -2.53
N HIS A 107 8.92 2.10 -2.52
CA HIS A 107 8.17 2.52 -3.69
C HIS A 107 9.07 2.62 -4.92
N SER A 108 8.56 2.24 -6.10
CA SER A 108 9.34 2.18 -7.33
C SER A 108 10.10 3.47 -7.65
N GLU A 109 9.50 4.64 -7.38
CA GLU A 109 10.16 5.94 -7.54
C GLU A 109 11.37 6.08 -6.60
N ARG A 110 11.30 5.55 -5.37
CA ARG A 110 12.44 5.61 -4.45
C ARG A 110 13.54 4.62 -4.81
N ARG A 111 13.18 3.46 -5.32
CA ARG A 111 14.15 2.50 -5.87
C ARG A 111 14.89 3.07 -7.06
N ALA A 112 14.20 3.82 -7.94
CA ALA A 112 14.77 4.44 -9.13
C ALA A 112 15.58 5.71 -8.81
N ASP A 113 14.98 6.65 -8.09
CA ASP A 113 15.54 8.00 -7.92
C ASP A 113 16.48 8.12 -6.72
N HIS A 114 16.30 7.26 -5.70
CA HIS A 114 17.09 7.25 -4.46
C HIS A 114 17.93 5.98 -4.29
N PHE A 115 17.94 5.09 -5.31
CA PHE A 115 18.74 3.86 -5.34
C PHE A 115 18.48 2.94 -4.14
N GLU A 116 17.25 2.88 -3.66
CA GLU A 116 16.89 2.02 -2.53
C GLU A 116 16.96 0.55 -2.94
N THR A 117 17.83 -0.19 -2.24
CA THR A 117 18.00 -1.63 -2.40
C THR A 117 16.97 -2.41 -1.57
N ASP A 118 16.77 -3.69 -1.87
CA ASP A 118 15.90 -4.56 -1.09
C ASP A 118 16.31 -4.61 0.38
N GLU A 119 17.62 -4.68 0.66
CA GLU A 119 18.16 -4.66 2.01
C GLU A 119 17.80 -3.35 2.76
N LEU A 120 17.92 -2.20 2.10
CA LEU A 120 17.55 -0.92 2.71
C LEU A 120 16.05 -0.87 2.99
N VAL A 121 15.22 -1.35 2.06
CA VAL A 121 13.76 -1.44 2.25
C VAL A 121 13.42 -2.35 3.42
N CYS A 122 14.07 -3.49 3.55
CA CYS A 122 13.91 -4.39 4.69
C CYS A 122 14.26 -3.69 6.03
N LYS A 123 15.39 -2.99 6.11
CA LYS A 123 15.77 -2.20 7.30
C LYS A 123 14.72 -1.16 7.67
N LYS A 124 14.15 -0.47 6.67
CA LYS A 124 13.07 0.50 6.88
C LYS A 124 11.79 -0.18 7.40
N ALA A 125 11.43 -1.34 6.84
CA ALA A 125 10.27 -2.10 7.29
C ALA A 125 10.43 -2.59 8.74
N VAL A 126 11.61 -3.14 9.11
CA VAL A 126 11.93 -3.53 10.49
C VAL A 126 11.77 -2.35 11.46
N ALA A 127 12.32 -1.18 11.11
CA ALA A 127 12.20 0.00 11.95
C ALA A 127 10.76 0.51 12.07
N ALA A 128 9.98 0.42 11.00
CA ALA A 128 8.55 0.74 11.02
C ALA A 128 7.78 -0.20 11.96
N HIS A 129 7.99 -1.52 11.85
CA HIS A 129 7.38 -2.52 12.73
C HIS A 129 7.74 -2.29 14.20
N ALA A 130 9.02 -2.05 14.50
CA ALA A 130 9.49 -1.75 15.86
C ALA A 130 8.80 -0.52 16.47
N ALA A 131 8.46 0.48 15.66
CA ALA A 131 7.70 1.66 16.09
C ALA A 131 6.17 1.44 16.11
N GLY A 132 5.70 0.25 15.76
CA GLY A 132 4.27 -0.07 15.68
C GLY A 132 3.55 0.60 14.50
N LEU A 133 4.27 0.82 13.39
CA LEU A 133 3.70 1.20 12.09
C LEU A 133 3.55 -0.05 11.22
N LYS A 134 2.52 -0.06 10.37
CA LYS A 134 2.39 -1.07 9.32
C LYS A 134 3.19 -0.62 8.10
N ALA A 135 4.06 -1.50 7.59
CA ALA A 135 4.82 -1.25 6.38
C ALA A 135 4.02 -1.68 5.14
N VAL A 136 3.82 -0.75 4.19
CA VAL A 136 3.37 -1.05 2.83
C VAL A 136 4.63 -1.21 1.98
N ILE A 137 5.05 -2.45 1.78
CA ILE A 137 6.29 -2.81 1.09
C ILE A 137 5.99 -2.92 -0.40
N CYS A 138 6.59 -2.03 -1.20
CA CYS A 138 6.40 -2.00 -2.64
C CYS A 138 7.40 -2.91 -3.36
N ILE A 139 6.87 -3.71 -4.27
CA ILE A 139 7.63 -4.60 -5.16
C ILE A 139 7.08 -4.50 -6.58
N GLY A 140 7.88 -4.79 -7.56
CA GLY A 140 7.43 -4.83 -8.95
C GLY A 140 8.56 -4.66 -9.95
N GLU A 141 8.33 -5.13 -11.15
CA GLU A 141 9.28 -5.12 -12.25
C GLU A 141 9.17 -3.87 -13.13
N THR A 142 10.29 -3.49 -13.71
CA THR A 142 10.36 -2.49 -14.79
C THR A 142 9.87 -3.07 -16.11
N GLU A 143 9.60 -2.20 -17.10
CA GLU A 143 9.21 -2.63 -18.46
C GLU A 143 10.27 -3.55 -19.09
N ALA A 144 11.54 -3.17 -18.99
CA ALA A 144 12.65 -3.98 -19.54
C ALA A 144 12.74 -5.37 -18.89
N GLN A 145 12.48 -5.47 -17.57
CA GLN A 145 12.45 -6.75 -16.87
C GLN A 145 11.26 -7.61 -17.30
N ARG A 146 10.09 -6.99 -17.48
CA ARG A 146 8.91 -7.65 -17.99
C ARG A 146 9.12 -8.19 -19.40
N ASP A 147 9.63 -7.36 -20.31
CA ASP A 147 9.91 -7.76 -21.69
C ASP A 147 10.94 -8.89 -21.78
N ALA A 148 11.85 -8.96 -20.83
CA ALA A 148 12.79 -10.06 -20.65
C ALA A 148 12.20 -11.31 -19.98
N GLY A 149 10.89 -11.31 -19.63
CA GLY A 149 10.21 -12.44 -18.95
C GLY A 149 10.61 -12.63 -17.49
N LYS A 150 11.16 -11.59 -16.82
CA LYS A 150 11.72 -11.67 -15.46
C LYS A 150 10.80 -11.23 -14.34
N THR A 151 9.52 -11.00 -14.61
CA THR A 151 8.54 -10.52 -13.59
C THR A 151 8.58 -11.37 -12.33
N ILE A 152 8.47 -12.68 -12.47
CA ILE A 152 8.46 -13.61 -11.34
C ILE A 152 9.78 -13.60 -10.57
N GLU A 153 10.91 -13.62 -11.28
CA GLU A 153 12.26 -13.56 -10.68
C GLU A 153 12.43 -12.28 -9.84
N VAL A 154 12.05 -11.13 -10.41
CA VAL A 154 12.15 -9.83 -9.74
C VAL A 154 11.25 -9.75 -8.52
N CYS A 155 9.97 -10.10 -8.65
CA CYS A 155 9.04 -10.08 -7.52
C CYS A 155 9.47 -11.04 -6.40
N SER A 156 9.95 -12.24 -6.74
CA SER A 156 10.48 -13.20 -5.77
C SER A 156 11.69 -12.64 -5.04
N SER A 157 12.68 -12.10 -5.76
CA SER A 157 13.87 -11.49 -5.16
C SER A 157 13.52 -10.35 -4.23
N GLN A 158 12.61 -9.46 -4.65
CA GLN A 158 12.19 -8.32 -3.84
C GLN A 158 11.39 -8.75 -2.59
N ILE A 159 10.54 -9.77 -2.66
CA ILE A 159 9.87 -10.34 -1.47
C ILE A 159 10.92 -10.88 -0.50
N LEU A 160 11.88 -11.67 -1.00
CA LEU A 160 12.91 -12.29 -0.17
C LEU A 160 13.85 -11.27 0.48
N GLY A 161 14.16 -10.18 -0.23
CA GLY A 161 15.11 -9.17 0.22
C GLY A 161 14.50 -8.00 1.00
N SER A 162 13.22 -7.67 0.74
CA SER A 162 12.58 -6.46 1.30
C SER A 162 11.63 -6.73 2.46
N VAL A 163 11.03 -7.92 2.55
CA VAL A 163 10.08 -8.26 3.62
C VAL A 163 10.86 -8.86 4.79
N PRO A 164 10.77 -8.30 6.01
CA PRO A 164 11.44 -8.85 7.21
C PRO A 164 11.01 -10.30 7.51
N GLU A 165 11.92 -11.09 8.07
CA GLU A 165 11.65 -12.51 8.38
C GLU A 165 10.58 -12.72 9.45
N ASP A 166 10.45 -11.78 10.38
CA ASP A 166 9.48 -11.78 11.48
C ASP A 166 8.17 -11.04 11.14
N SER A 167 7.97 -10.72 9.85
CA SER A 167 6.74 -10.06 9.38
C SER A 167 5.49 -10.86 9.69
N THR A 168 4.45 -10.14 10.05
CA THR A 168 3.11 -10.68 10.29
C THR A 168 2.08 -10.01 9.39
N ALA A 169 0.92 -10.62 9.24
CA ALA A 169 -0.20 -10.00 8.52
C ALA A 169 -0.76 -8.74 9.24
N ALA A 170 -0.40 -8.52 10.50
CA ALA A 170 -0.84 -7.37 11.28
C ALA A 170 -0.01 -6.11 11.01
N ASP A 171 1.26 -6.28 10.61
CA ASP A 171 2.23 -5.19 10.43
C ASP A 171 2.72 -5.01 8.98
N THR A 172 2.40 -5.94 8.09
CA THR A 172 2.90 -5.96 6.71
C THR A 172 1.75 -5.95 5.70
N VAL A 173 1.89 -5.10 4.70
CA VAL A 173 1.09 -5.05 3.46
C VAL A 173 2.07 -5.08 2.30
N ILE A 174 1.78 -5.83 1.25
CA ILE A 174 2.59 -5.86 0.03
C ILE A 174 1.84 -5.09 -1.05
N ALA A 175 2.53 -4.19 -1.77
CA ALA A 175 1.98 -3.49 -2.92
C ALA A 175 2.75 -3.90 -4.18
N TYR A 176 2.05 -4.54 -5.11
CA TYR A 176 2.63 -4.88 -6.41
C TYR A 176 2.49 -3.69 -7.37
N GLU A 177 3.62 -3.16 -7.77
CA GLU A 177 3.74 -2.05 -8.69
C GLU A 177 4.27 -2.53 -10.05
N PRO A 178 3.41 -2.83 -11.05
CA PRO A 178 3.88 -2.99 -12.42
C PRO A 178 4.40 -1.64 -12.90
N VAL A 179 5.72 -1.39 -12.77
CA VAL A 179 6.33 -0.05 -13.01
C VAL A 179 6.02 0.47 -14.42
N TRP A 180 5.95 -0.45 -15.39
CA TRP A 180 5.54 -0.17 -16.76
C TRP A 180 4.10 0.36 -16.92
N ALA A 181 3.26 0.20 -15.90
CA ALA A 181 1.86 0.66 -15.84
C ALA A 181 1.66 1.82 -14.84
N ILE A 182 2.73 2.51 -14.41
CA ILE A 182 2.65 3.65 -13.50
C ILE A 182 2.94 4.93 -14.29
N GLY A 183 1.92 5.80 -14.46
CA GLY A 183 2.08 7.10 -15.12
C GLY A 183 2.33 7.04 -16.63
N THR A 184 2.35 5.86 -17.23
CA THR A 184 2.64 5.66 -18.66
C THR A 184 1.40 5.67 -19.55
N GLY A 185 0.20 5.66 -18.96
CA GLY A 185 -1.06 5.43 -19.67
C GLY A 185 -1.36 3.97 -19.94
N LYS A 186 -0.41 3.04 -19.76
CA LYS A 186 -0.64 1.60 -19.80
C LYS A 186 -1.33 1.13 -18.53
N THR A 187 -2.11 0.07 -18.61
CA THR A 187 -2.75 -0.60 -17.47
C THR A 187 -2.59 -2.10 -17.60
N ALA A 188 -2.35 -2.79 -16.49
CA ALA A 188 -2.45 -4.24 -16.48
C ALA A 188 -3.92 -4.64 -16.64
N THR A 189 -4.17 -5.71 -17.37
CA THR A 189 -5.51 -6.33 -17.39
C THR A 189 -5.81 -6.95 -16.02
N PRO A 190 -7.09 -7.13 -15.63
CA PRO A 190 -7.44 -7.83 -14.39
C PRO A 190 -6.79 -9.22 -14.30
N ALA A 191 -6.74 -9.96 -15.39
CA ALA A 191 -6.10 -11.28 -15.44
C ALA A 191 -4.58 -11.20 -15.18
N GLN A 192 -3.87 -10.24 -15.76
CA GLN A 192 -2.45 -10.02 -15.50
C GLN A 192 -2.19 -9.63 -14.03
N ALA A 193 -3.03 -8.76 -13.47
CA ALA A 193 -2.95 -8.40 -12.06
C ALA A 193 -3.16 -9.63 -11.17
N GLN A 194 -4.20 -10.42 -11.44
CA GLN A 194 -4.52 -11.65 -10.70
C GLN A 194 -3.36 -12.67 -10.75
N GLU A 195 -2.77 -12.89 -11.91
CA GLU A 195 -1.66 -13.83 -12.07
C GLU A 195 -0.49 -13.52 -11.13
N ILE A 196 -0.06 -12.24 -11.12
CA ILE A 196 1.08 -11.82 -10.28
C ILE A 196 0.69 -11.76 -8.81
N HIS A 197 -0.53 -11.32 -8.47
CA HIS A 197 -1.00 -11.32 -7.08
C HIS A 197 -1.09 -12.74 -6.51
N ALA A 198 -1.59 -13.71 -7.28
CA ALA A 198 -1.61 -15.12 -6.87
C ALA A 198 -0.20 -15.68 -6.66
N PHE A 199 0.75 -15.33 -7.55
CA PHE A 199 2.15 -15.68 -7.37
C PHE A 199 2.73 -15.07 -6.09
N ILE A 200 2.53 -13.77 -5.85
CA ILE A 200 3.02 -13.09 -4.64
C ILE A 200 2.46 -13.77 -3.38
N ARG A 201 1.17 -14.09 -3.36
CA ARG A 201 0.54 -14.79 -2.23
C ARG A 201 1.16 -16.17 -2.02
N SER A 202 1.44 -16.90 -3.08
CA SER A 202 2.11 -18.20 -3.01
C SER A 202 3.53 -18.08 -2.45
N ALA A 203 4.30 -17.10 -2.93
CA ALA A 203 5.65 -16.83 -2.43
C ALA A 203 5.68 -16.43 -0.94
N VAL A 204 4.70 -15.62 -0.51
CA VAL A 204 4.51 -15.27 0.91
C VAL A 204 4.15 -16.51 1.72
N ALA A 205 3.29 -17.40 1.20
CA ALA A 205 2.93 -18.63 1.88
C ALA A 205 4.11 -19.58 2.05
N GLU A 206 4.96 -19.67 1.04
CA GLU A 206 6.16 -20.50 1.07
C GLU A 206 7.17 -20.01 2.12
N LYS A 207 7.41 -18.70 2.18
CA LYS A 207 8.43 -18.13 3.08
C LYS A 207 7.93 -17.88 4.50
N TYR A 208 6.73 -17.34 4.66
CA TYR A 208 6.20 -16.85 5.95
C TYR A 208 5.08 -17.71 6.52
N GLY A 209 4.64 -18.70 5.77
CA GLY A 209 3.56 -19.59 6.17
C GLY A 209 2.19 -19.16 5.65
N LYS A 210 1.32 -20.16 5.52
CA LYS A 210 0.01 -20.03 4.90
C LYS A 210 -0.91 -19.05 5.64
N GLU A 211 -0.87 -19.04 6.97
CA GLU A 211 -1.68 -18.14 7.79
C GLU A 211 -1.34 -16.66 7.51
N ILE A 212 -0.06 -16.32 7.36
CA ILE A 212 0.37 -14.95 7.02
C ILE A 212 -0.09 -14.60 5.62
N ALA A 213 0.12 -15.48 4.64
CA ALA A 213 -0.29 -15.24 3.27
C ALA A 213 -1.80 -15.04 3.09
N GLU A 214 -2.63 -15.78 3.84
CA GLU A 214 -4.09 -15.68 3.80
C GLU A 214 -4.62 -14.39 4.46
N ASN A 215 -3.87 -13.78 5.37
CA ASN A 215 -4.30 -12.58 6.10
C ASN A 215 -3.54 -11.30 5.70
N CYS A 216 -2.43 -11.40 4.97
CA CYS A 216 -1.68 -10.26 4.44
C CYS A 216 -2.41 -9.63 3.26
N SER A 217 -2.62 -8.32 3.29
CA SER A 217 -3.19 -7.59 2.16
C SER A 217 -2.15 -7.44 1.05
N ILE A 218 -2.54 -7.80 -0.18
CA ILE A 218 -1.73 -7.59 -1.39
C ILE A 218 -2.45 -6.59 -2.28
N LEU A 219 -1.86 -5.41 -2.44
CA LEU A 219 -2.46 -4.27 -3.14
C LEU A 219 -1.95 -4.19 -4.59
N TYR A 220 -2.83 -3.81 -5.49
CA TYR A 220 -2.45 -3.43 -6.84
C TYR A 220 -1.98 -1.97 -6.86
N GLY A 221 -0.73 -1.72 -7.28
CA GLY A 221 -0.08 -0.41 -7.31
C GLY A 221 0.07 0.20 -8.71
N GLY A 222 -0.46 -0.46 -9.75
CA GLY A 222 -0.50 0.11 -11.10
C GLY A 222 -1.61 1.12 -11.29
N SER A 223 -1.82 1.57 -12.54
CA SER A 223 -2.86 2.56 -12.86
C SER A 223 -4.25 2.02 -12.53
N CYS A 224 -4.86 2.62 -11.51
CA CYS A 224 -6.24 2.35 -11.08
C CYS A 224 -7.08 3.62 -11.17
N LYS A 225 -8.26 3.49 -11.77
CA LYS A 225 -9.23 4.57 -11.99
C LYS A 225 -10.62 4.06 -11.61
N PRO A 226 -11.62 4.93 -11.41
CA PRO A 226 -13.01 4.51 -11.17
C PRO A 226 -13.54 3.50 -12.20
N SER A 227 -13.10 3.65 -13.47
CA SER A 227 -13.58 2.81 -14.59
C SER A 227 -13.05 1.37 -14.58
N ASN A 228 -11.92 1.07 -13.93
CA ASN A 228 -11.32 -0.28 -13.89
C ASN A 228 -11.21 -0.87 -12.47
N ALA A 229 -11.45 -0.09 -11.44
CA ALA A 229 -11.30 -0.50 -10.05
C ALA A 229 -12.14 -1.73 -9.70
N LYS A 230 -13.40 -1.76 -10.14
CA LYS A 230 -14.33 -2.87 -9.85
C LYS A 230 -13.84 -4.20 -10.40
N GLU A 231 -13.36 -4.22 -11.64
CA GLU A 231 -12.83 -5.43 -12.27
C GLU A 231 -11.51 -5.87 -11.64
N LEU A 232 -10.63 -4.93 -11.31
CA LEU A 232 -9.35 -5.22 -10.62
C LEU A 232 -9.61 -5.86 -9.25
N PHE A 233 -10.48 -5.24 -8.44
CA PHE A 233 -10.72 -5.67 -7.07
C PHE A 233 -11.68 -6.86 -6.94
N ALA A 234 -12.32 -7.29 -8.02
CA ALA A 234 -13.08 -8.54 -8.09
C ALA A 234 -12.18 -9.78 -8.12
N ASN A 235 -10.90 -9.62 -8.39
CA ASN A 235 -9.95 -10.73 -8.41
C ASN A 235 -9.67 -11.25 -6.98
N PRO A 236 -9.59 -12.57 -6.78
CA PRO A 236 -9.52 -13.18 -5.45
C PRO A 236 -8.24 -12.83 -4.67
N ASP A 237 -7.12 -12.55 -5.36
CA ASP A 237 -5.86 -12.24 -4.71
C ASP A 237 -5.53 -10.74 -4.67
N VAL A 238 -6.41 -9.88 -5.22
CA VAL A 238 -6.27 -8.42 -5.17
C VAL A 238 -7.06 -7.87 -3.98
N ASP A 239 -6.37 -7.44 -2.93
CA ASP A 239 -7.00 -6.99 -1.68
C ASP A 239 -7.24 -5.48 -1.63
N GLY A 240 -7.09 -4.81 -2.74
CA GLY A 240 -7.29 -3.36 -2.86
C GLY A 240 -6.22 -2.71 -3.70
N GLY A 241 -5.94 -1.43 -3.44
CA GLY A 241 -5.02 -0.68 -4.27
C GLY A 241 -4.17 0.35 -3.54
N LEU A 242 -2.95 0.52 -4.02
CA LEU A 242 -2.10 1.67 -3.72
C LEU A 242 -2.27 2.68 -4.87
N ILE A 243 -3.09 3.70 -4.63
CA ILE A 243 -3.64 4.60 -5.65
C ILE A 243 -2.80 5.88 -5.73
N GLY A 244 -2.22 6.16 -6.89
CA GLY A 244 -1.48 7.39 -7.14
C GLY A 244 -2.38 8.53 -7.63
N GLY A 245 -2.32 8.88 -8.90
CA GLY A 245 -2.97 10.07 -9.47
C GLY A 245 -4.48 10.21 -9.17
N ALA A 246 -5.23 9.12 -9.18
CA ALA A 246 -6.67 9.16 -8.85
C ALA A 246 -6.93 9.50 -7.36
N ALA A 247 -5.94 9.34 -6.47
CA ALA A 247 -6.07 9.74 -5.07
C ALA A 247 -5.93 11.26 -4.85
N LEU A 248 -5.54 12.02 -5.88
CA LEU A 248 -5.40 13.47 -5.83
C LEU A 248 -6.71 14.22 -6.11
N LYS A 249 -7.79 13.52 -6.43
CA LYS A 249 -9.12 14.10 -6.67
C LYS A 249 -10.15 13.31 -5.87
N VAL A 250 -10.93 14.02 -5.06
CA VAL A 250 -11.96 13.41 -4.20
C VAL A 250 -12.92 12.54 -5.01
N ALA A 251 -13.40 13.04 -6.16
CA ALA A 251 -14.36 12.32 -7.00
C ALA A 251 -13.78 11.01 -7.59
N ASP A 252 -12.51 11.02 -8.03
CA ASP A 252 -11.86 9.84 -8.58
C ASP A 252 -11.59 8.82 -7.46
N PHE A 253 -11.10 9.28 -6.30
CA PHE A 253 -10.84 8.40 -5.16
C PHE A 253 -12.14 7.79 -4.62
N LYS A 254 -13.21 8.59 -4.55
CA LYS A 254 -14.56 8.10 -4.23
C LYS A 254 -15.01 6.98 -5.18
N GLY A 255 -14.88 7.18 -6.49
CA GLY A 255 -15.24 6.16 -7.47
C GLY A 255 -14.46 4.85 -7.30
N ILE A 256 -13.23 4.91 -6.79
CA ILE A 256 -12.45 3.72 -6.43
C ILE A 256 -12.96 3.10 -5.13
N ILE A 257 -13.30 3.91 -4.12
CA ILE A 257 -13.94 3.45 -2.88
C ILE A 257 -15.25 2.70 -3.17
N ASP A 258 -16.07 3.26 -4.05
CA ASP A 258 -17.37 2.68 -4.42
C ASP A 258 -17.25 1.32 -5.13
N ALA A 259 -16.08 0.97 -5.67
CA ALA A 259 -15.85 -0.33 -6.29
C ALA A 259 -15.89 -1.52 -5.31
N PHE A 260 -15.90 -1.25 -3.99
CA PHE A 260 -16.04 -2.27 -2.94
C PHE A 260 -17.49 -2.43 -2.42
N ASN A 261 -18.46 -1.77 -3.07
CA ASN A 261 -19.89 -1.92 -2.78
C ASN A 261 -20.54 -3.05 -3.59
#